data_a6caf5f9236f81b1029260fcd3d23cae
#
_entry.id   a6caf5f9236f81b1029260fcd3d23cae
#
_cell.length_a   1.000
_cell.length_b   1.000
_cell.length_c   1.000
_cell.angle_alpha   90.00
_cell.angle_beta   90.00
_cell.angle_gamma   90.00
#
_symmetry.space_group_name_H-M   'P 1'
#
loop_
_entity.id
_entity.type
_entity.pdbx_description
1 polymer ?
#
loop_
_entity_poly.entity_id
_entity_poly.type
_entity_poly.pdbx_seq_one_letter_code
_entity_poly.pdbx_strand_id
1 'polypeptide(L)'
;VFGVLTQITMAVPSFFLGILVTYLCGIVLKWFVPGGYISYQENMTGFLAYLLFPAISIALPKIAMTARFLRNSMLTEMKLDYVRTAYSKGCSKNQVMFGHVLKNAMMPVITFLGMMIAEILAGSIVVEQVFALPGIGRLLISSVGTRDLPVVEILILYITFVVIFVYFIVDILYRVIDPRIRKLSLIHISEPTRQEAIS
;
A
#
# COMPACT_ATOMS: atom_id res chain seq x y z
N VAL A 1 21.38 -11.35 4.19
CA VAL A 1 20.21 -12.23 4.36
C VAL A 1 18.91 -11.43 4.20
N PHE A 2 18.69 -10.33 4.94
CA PHE A 2 17.44 -9.53 4.88
C PHE A 2 17.12 -9.00 3.46
N GLY A 3 18.13 -8.49 2.74
CA GLY A 3 17.94 -7.96 1.37
C GLY A 3 17.53 -9.02 0.35
N VAL A 4 18.02 -10.25 0.48
CA VAL A 4 17.67 -11.37 -0.42
C VAL A 4 16.24 -11.84 -0.14
N LEU A 5 15.88 -12.00 1.14
CA LEU A 5 14.52 -12.39 1.54
C LEU A 5 13.46 -11.39 1.05
N THR A 6 13.70 -10.09 1.25
CA THR A 6 12.77 -9.05 0.76
C THR A 6 12.68 -9.07 -0.76
N GLN A 7 13.77 -9.34 -1.47
CA GLN A 7 13.80 -9.37 -2.93
C GLN A 7 12.99 -10.56 -3.49
N ILE A 8 13.12 -11.73 -2.87
CA ILE A 8 12.32 -12.93 -3.22
C ILE A 8 10.84 -12.66 -2.95
N THR A 9 10.51 -12.15 -1.75
CA THR A 9 9.10 -11.89 -1.37
C THR A 9 8.43 -10.85 -2.30
N MET A 10 9.16 -9.87 -2.80
CA MET A 10 8.64 -8.86 -3.75
C MET A 10 8.47 -9.41 -5.17
N ALA A 11 9.26 -10.42 -5.56
CA ALA A 11 9.17 -11.03 -6.89
C ALA A 11 7.96 -11.97 -7.04
N VAL A 12 7.39 -12.43 -5.91
CA VAL A 12 6.26 -13.35 -5.89
C VAL A 12 4.94 -12.59 -5.90
N PRO A 13 4.06 -12.82 -6.90
CA PRO A 13 2.74 -12.20 -6.92
C PRO A 13 1.89 -12.60 -5.72
N SER A 14 1.06 -11.68 -5.20
CA SER A 14 0.21 -11.92 -4.02
C SER A 14 -0.74 -13.11 -4.18
N PHE A 15 -1.30 -13.32 -5.38
CA PHE A 15 -2.17 -14.47 -5.64
C PHE A 15 -1.41 -15.80 -5.58
N PHE A 16 -0.16 -15.84 -6.04
CA PHE A 16 0.66 -17.04 -5.95
C PHE A 16 1.01 -17.37 -4.50
N LEU A 17 1.31 -16.35 -3.68
CA LEU A 17 1.43 -16.53 -2.23
C LEU A 17 0.13 -17.02 -1.63
N GLY A 18 -1.01 -16.54 -2.10
CA GLY A 18 -2.34 -17.05 -1.70
C GLY A 18 -2.49 -18.53 -1.96
N ILE A 19 -2.10 -19.00 -3.13
CA ILE A 19 -2.11 -20.43 -3.50
C ILE A 19 -1.17 -21.22 -2.59
N LEU A 20 0.06 -20.73 -2.35
CA LEU A 20 1.01 -21.38 -1.45
C LEU A 20 0.50 -21.46 0.00
N VAL A 21 -0.08 -20.38 0.51
CA VAL A 21 -0.68 -20.35 1.86
C VAL A 21 -1.84 -21.32 1.93
N THR A 22 -2.71 -21.36 0.92
CA THR A 22 -3.83 -22.31 0.86
C THR A 22 -3.31 -23.77 0.84
N TYR A 23 -2.29 -24.04 0.05
CA TYR A 23 -1.69 -25.37 -0.02
C TYR A 23 -1.06 -25.77 1.32
N LEU A 24 -0.15 -24.94 1.85
CA LEU A 24 0.58 -25.26 3.08
C LEU A 24 -0.32 -25.25 4.32
N CYS A 25 -1.06 -24.18 4.54
CA CYS A 25 -1.85 -24.02 5.76
C CYS A 25 -3.23 -24.70 5.68
N GLY A 26 -3.84 -24.77 4.49
CA GLY A 26 -5.14 -25.40 4.31
C GLY A 26 -5.06 -26.91 4.08
N ILE A 27 -4.21 -27.37 3.17
CA ILE A 27 -4.17 -28.79 2.77
C ILE A 27 -3.17 -29.60 3.62
N VAL A 28 -1.93 -29.10 3.78
CA VAL A 28 -0.87 -29.84 4.49
C VAL A 28 -1.05 -29.73 6.00
N LEU A 29 -1.13 -28.51 6.55
CA LEU A 29 -1.23 -28.26 7.99
C LEU A 29 -2.67 -28.35 8.51
N LYS A 30 -3.67 -28.26 7.63
CA LYS A 30 -5.10 -28.31 7.97
C LYS A 30 -5.53 -27.27 9.03
N TRP A 31 -4.92 -26.09 9.00
CA TRP A 31 -5.26 -25.00 9.92
C TRP A 31 -6.59 -24.33 9.58
N PHE A 32 -6.99 -24.38 8.31
CA PHE A 32 -8.30 -23.94 7.83
C PHE A 32 -8.76 -24.78 6.65
N VAL A 33 -10.06 -24.73 6.34
CA VAL A 33 -10.63 -25.44 5.20
C VAL A 33 -10.62 -24.50 3.98
N PRO A 34 -9.90 -24.83 2.89
CA PRO A 34 -9.93 -24.04 1.67
C PRO A 34 -11.37 -23.92 1.13
N GLY A 35 -11.83 -22.68 0.88
CA GLY A 35 -13.20 -22.42 0.46
C GLY A 35 -14.25 -22.49 1.57
N GLY A 36 -13.85 -22.83 2.80
CA GLY A 36 -14.73 -22.87 3.98
C GLY A 36 -14.92 -21.50 4.64
N TYR A 37 -15.33 -20.50 3.85
CA TYR A 37 -15.63 -19.18 4.39
C TYR A 37 -16.75 -19.25 5.44
N ILE A 38 -16.50 -18.65 6.60
CA ILE A 38 -17.46 -18.57 7.71
C ILE A 38 -17.94 -17.12 7.78
N SER A 39 -19.27 -16.93 7.80
CA SER A 39 -19.84 -15.59 7.93
C SER A 39 -19.60 -15.03 9.34
N TYR A 40 -19.38 -13.71 9.43
CA TYR A 40 -19.28 -13.01 10.71
C TYR A 40 -20.54 -13.14 11.58
N GLN A 41 -21.70 -13.39 10.95
CA GLN A 41 -22.98 -13.59 11.63
C GLN A 41 -23.06 -14.95 12.33
N GLU A 42 -22.37 -15.96 11.80
CA GLU A 42 -22.36 -17.31 12.36
C GLU A 42 -21.28 -17.45 13.45
N ASN A 43 -20.06 -17.02 13.15
CA ASN A 43 -18.94 -17.12 14.07
C ASN A 43 -17.89 -16.05 13.77
N MET A 44 -17.86 -14.99 14.56
CA MET A 44 -16.91 -13.87 14.43
C MET A 44 -15.44 -14.34 14.56
N THR A 45 -15.16 -15.26 15.47
CA THR A 45 -13.79 -15.76 15.68
C THR A 45 -13.32 -16.58 14.48
N GLY A 46 -14.18 -17.46 13.96
CA GLY A 46 -13.90 -18.25 12.76
C GLY A 46 -13.73 -17.36 11.53
N PHE A 47 -14.56 -16.34 11.39
CA PHE A 47 -14.45 -15.34 10.33
C PHE A 47 -13.08 -14.63 10.35
N LEU A 48 -12.66 -14.09 11.50
CA LEU A 48 -11.37 -13.41 11.64
C LEU A 48 -10.19 -14.36 11.42
N ALA A 49 -10.27 -15.58 11.96
CA ALA A 49 -9.25 -16.59 11.76
C ALA A 49 -9.09 -16.97 10.28
N TYR A 50 -10.21 -17.08 9.54
CA TYR A 50 -10.17 -17.38 8.11
C TYR A 50 -9.57 -16.22 7.30
N LEU A 51 -9.94 -14.97 7.61
CA LEU A 51 -9.43 -13.78 6.91
C LEU A 51 -7.93 -13.53 7.12
N LEU A 52 -7.34 -14.09 8.17
CA LEU A 52 -5.91 -13.95 8.43
C LEU A 52 -5.06 -14.48 7.27
N PHE A 53 -5.45 -15.57 6.63
CA PHE A 53 -4.67 -16.21 5.57
C PHE A 53 -4.62 -15.38 4.26
N PRO A 54 -5.76 -14.92 3.71
CA PRO A 54 -5.75 -13.99 2.58
C PRO A 54 -5.06 -12.66 2.92
N ALA A 55 -5.24 -12.15 4.15
CA ALA A 55 -4.58 -10.93 4.59
C ALA A 55 -3.04 -11.07 4.60
N ILE A 56 -2.51 -12.19 5.12
CA ILE A 56 -1.07 -12.48 5.08
C ILE A 56 -0.56 -12.56 3.65
N SER A 57 -1.30 -13.19 2.74
CA SER A 57 -0.91 -13.33 1.34
C SER A 57 -0.75 -11.98 0.62
N ILE A 58 -1.59 -11.00 0.95
CA ILE A 58 -1.50 -9.63 0.42
C ILE A 58 -0.44 -8.83 1.18
N ALA A 59 -0.38 -8.95 2.50
CA ALA A 59 0.46 -8.12 3.35
C ALA A 59 1.96 -8.42 3.21
N LEU A 60 2.37 -9.68 3.06
CA LEU A 60 3.78 -10.06 3.03
C LEU A 60 4.58 -9.32 1.93
N PRO A 61 4.17 -9.31 0.64
CA PRO A 61 4.88 -8.55 -0.39
C PRO A 61 4.88 -7.05 -0.12
N LYS A 62 3.75 -6.53 0.38
CA LYS A 62 3.59 -5.10 0.67
C LYS A 62 4.45 -4.63 1.84
N ILE A 63 4.60 -5.44 2.89
CA ILE A 63 5.52 -5.18 4.00
C ILE A 63 6.97 -5.15 3.50
N ALA A 64 7.37 -6.14 2.69
CA ALA A 64 8.72 -6.20 2.14
C ALA A 64 9.03 -4.98 1.26
N MET A 65 8.09 -4.57 0.41
CA MET A 65 8.19 -3.42 -0.46
C MET A 65 8.29 -2.11 0.32
N THR A 66 7.44 -1.92 1.33
CA THR A 66 7.44 -0.75 2.21
C THR A 66 8.74 -0.64 3.01
N ALA A 67 9.20 -1.75 3.59
CA ALA A 67 10.45 -1.79 4.35
C ALA A 67 11.67 -1.41 3.47
N ARG A 68 11.72 -1.90 2.24
CA ARG A 68 12.76 -1.55 1.26
C ARG A 68 12.68 -0.07 0.86
N PHE A 69 11.48 0.43 0.60
CA PHE A 69 11.27 1.83 0.23
C PHE A 69 11.68 2.76 1.37
N LEU A 70 11.25 2.49 2.60
CA LEU A 70 11.64 3.25 3.79
C LEU A 70 13.16 3.24 3.98
N ARG A 71 13.80 2.06 3.86
CA ARG A 71 15.25 1.95 3.97
C ARG A 71 15.97 2.83 2.94
N ASN A 72 15.54 2.80 1.69
CA ASN A 72 16.14 3.61 0.63
C ASN A 72 15.93 5.11 0.87
N SER A 73 14.73 5.52 1.29
CA SER A 73 14.42 6.89 1.67
C SER A 73 15.32 7.37 2.81
N MET A 74 15.49 6.57 3.87
CA MET A 74 16.40 6.90 4.97
C MET A 74 17.85 7.01 4.52
N LEU A 75 18.32 6.13 3.65
CA LEU A 75 19.71 6.18 3.12
C LEU A 75 19.94 7.45 2.27
N THR A 76 18.94 7.91 1.56
CA THR A 76 19.00 9.17 0.81
C THR A 76 19.05 10.36 1.75
N GLU A 77 18.18 10.42 2.75
CA GLU A 77 18.15 11.48 3.75
C GLU A 77 19.44 11.58 4.57
N MET A 78 20.08 10.46 4.88
CA MET A 78 21.34 10.42 5.63
C MET A 78 22.51 11.11 4.93
N LYS A 79 22.43 11.33 3.61
CA LYS A 79 23.50 11.99 2.83
C LYS A 79 23.36 13.52 2.82
N LEU A 80 22.27 14.08 3.32
CA LEU A 80 21.98 15.51 3.27
C LEU A 80 22.77 16.29 4.36
N ASP A 81 23.07 17.54 4.07
CA ASP A 81 23.93 18.40 4.92
C ASP A 81 23.34 18.68 6.32
N TYR A 82 22.01 18.67 6.45
CA TYR A 82 21.39 18.86 7.77
C TYR A 82 21.74 17.74 8.76
N VAL A 83 22.02 16.53 8.25
CA VAL A 83 22.47 15.40 9.08
C VAL A 83 23.88 15.67 9.64
N ARG A 84 24.78 16.17 8.80
CA ARG A 84 26.12 16.60 9.23
C ARG A 84 26.04 17.72 10.27
N THR A 85 25.18 18.70 10.04
CA THR A 85 24.94 19.80 10.98
C THR A 85 24.42 19.29 12.32
N ALA A 86 23.52 18.30 12.34
CA ALA A 86 23.02 17.71 13.57
C ALA A 86 24.14 17.00 14.37
N TYR A 87 25.00 16.26 13.69
CA TYR A 87 26.18 15.65 14.34
C TYR A 87 27.15 16.70 14.90
N SER A 88 27.41 17.79 14.14
CA SER A 88 28.28 18.88 14.60
C SER A 88 27.74 19.62 15.83
N LYS A 89 26.41 19.59 16.03
CA LYS A 89 25.73 20.11 17.24
C LYS A 89 25.74 19.13 18.41
N GLY A 90 26.43 17.99 18.30
CA GLY A 90 26.58 17.01 19.37
C GLY A 90 25.40 16.04 19.52
N CYS A 91 24.47 15.97 18.56
CA CYS A 91 23.38 15.00 18.61
C CYS A 91 23.91 13.57 18.50
N SER A 92 23.41 12.66 19.34
CA SER A 92 23.73 11.24 19.27
C SER A 92 23.15 10.61 17.99
N LYS A 93 23.73 9.45 17.58
CA LYS A 93 23.27 8.72 16.39
C LYS A 93 21.78 8.42 16.42
N ASN A 94 21.23 8.03 17.56
CA ASN A 94 19.82 7.71 17.70
C ASN A 94 18.94 8.98 17.59
N GLN A 95 19.36 10.09 18.18
CA GLN A 95 18.66 11.37 18.05
C GLN A 95 18.61 11.84 16.60
N VAL A 96 19.72 11.73 15.86
CA VAL A 96 19.76 12.07 14.43
C VAL A 96 18.88 11.14 13.63
N MET A 97 18.97 9.82 13.87
CA MET A 97 18.21 8.81 13.11
C MET A 97 16.71 8.96 13.29
N PHE A 98 16.23 8.97 14.52
CA PHE A 98 14.79 9.00 14.82
C PHE A 98 14.20 10.41 14.86
N GLY A 99 14.96 11.41 15.28
CA GLY A 99 14.48 12.79 15.39
C GLY A 99 14.50 13.56 14.09
N HIS A 100 15.45 13.28 13.21
CA HIS A 100 15.63 14.05 11.97
C HIS A 100 15.45 13.19 10.71
N VAL A 101 16.25 12.12 10.55
CA VAL A 101 16.29 11.32 9.32
C VAL A 101 14.95 10.60 9.09
N LEU A 102 14.46 9.85 10.08
CA LEU A 102 13.21 9.08 9.94
C LEU A 102 12.02 9.99 9.65
N LYS A 103 11.93 11.13 10.34
CA LYS A 103 10.83 12.08 10.14
C LYS A 103 10.74 12.59 8.70
N ASN A 104 11.89 12.95 8.12
CA ASN A 104 11.94 13.42 6.73
C ASN A 104 11.76 12.26 5.73
N ALA A 105 12.37 11.10 6.00
CA ALA A 105 12.24 9.91 5.18
C ALA A 105 10.79 9.36 5.13
N MET A 106 9.98 9.62 6.14
CA MET A 106 8.56 9.19 6.15
C MET A 106 7.69 9.95 5.15
N MET A 107 8.07 11.16 4.72
CA MET A 107 7.27 11.94 3.76
C MET A 107 6.99 11.16 2.47
N PRO A 108 8.00 10.72 1.70
CA PRO A 108 7.76 9.93 0.49
C PRO A 108 7.15 8.55 0.79
N VAL A 109 7.38 7.99 1.99
CA VAL A 109 6.80 6.69 2.40
C VAL A 109 5.28 6.79 2.58
N ILE A 110 4.77 7.88 3.16
CA ILE A 110 3.32 8.08 3.35
C ILE A 110 2.62 8.16 1.99
N THR A 111 3.19 8.88 1.02
CA THR A 111 2.67 8.92 -0.35
C THR A 111 2.66 7.54 -1.00
N PHE A 112 3.77 6.80 -0.83
CA PHE A 112 3.88 5.43 -1.32
C PHE A 112 2.85 4.49 -0.70
N LEU A 113 2.61 4.59 0.62
CA LEU A 113 1.57 3.82 1.31
C LEU A 113 0.18 4.14 0.78
N GLY A 114 -0.10 5.39 0.46
CA GLY A 114 -1.37 5.78 -0.13
C GLY A 114 -1.62 5.14 -1.49
N MET A 115 -0.63 5.16 -2.39
CA MET A 115 -0.72 4.46 -3.67
C MET A 115 -0.90 2.94 -3.49
N MET A 116 -0.24 2.36 -2.48
CA MET A 116 -0.33 0.95 -2.16
C MET A 116 -1.73 0.53 -1.69
N ILE A 117 -2.45 1.38 -0.95
CA ILE A 117 -3.83 1.09 -0.53
C ILE A 117 -4.74 0.93 -1.76
N ALA A 118 -4.65 1.83 -2.72
CA ALA A 118 -5.42 1.73 -3.96
C ALA A 118 -5.06 0.46 -4.77
N GLU A 119 -3.77 0.11 -4.83
CA GLU A 119 -3.30 -1.12 -5.48
C GLU A 119 -3.79 -2.38 -4.76
N ILE A 120 -3.88 -2.39 -3.42
CA ILE A 120 -4.45 -3.50 -2.64
C ILE A 120 -5.92 -3.68 -2.98
N LEU A 121 -6.69 -2.59 -3.06
CA LEU A 121 -8.11 -2.66 -3.42
C LEU A 121 -8.33 -3.26 -4.80
N ALA A 122 -7.51 -2.87 -5.79
CA ALA A 122 -7.57 -3.45 -7.13
C ALA A 122 -7.03 -4.89 -7.18
N GLY A 123 -5.95 -5.18 -6.44
CA GLY A 123 -5.26 -6.48 -6.47
C GLY A 123 -5.90 -7.57 -5.61
N SER A 124 -6.82 -7.24 -4.70
CA SER A 124 -7.51 -8.21 -3.86
C SER A 124 -8.44 -9.14 -4.64
N ILE A 125 -8.89 -8.75 -5.83
CA ILE A 125 -9.83 -9.49 -6.69
C ILE A 125 -9.38 -10.95 -6.90
N VAL A 126 -8.10 -11.17 -7.24
CA VAL A 126 -7.57 -12.50 -7.49
C VAL A 126 -7.42 -13.31 -6.20
N VAL A 127 -7.06 -12.65 -5.10
CA VAL A 127 -6.96 -13.30 -3.79
C VAL A 127 -8.34 -13.74 -3.29
N GLU A 128 -9.39 -12.94 -3.51
CA GLU A 128 -10.77 -13.33 -3.21
C GLU A 128 -11.19 -14.61 -3.94
N GLN A 129 -10.73 -14.80 -5.19
CA GLN A 129 -10.97 -16.04 -5.94
C GLN A 129 -10.24 -17.23 -5.32
N VAL A 130 -8.94 -17.08 -4.98
CA VAL A 130 -8.12 -18.14 -4.41
C VAL A 130 -8.69 -18.67 -3.09
N PHE A 131 -9.17 -17.75 -2.24
CA PHE A 131 -9.74 -18.10 -0.93
C PHE A 131 -11.26 -18.28 -0.94
N ALA A 132 -11.90 -18.20 -2.11
CA ALA A 132 -13.35 -18.29 -2.28
C ALA A 132 -14.14 -17.31 -1.38
N LEU A 133 -13.60 -16.11 -1.15
CA LEU A 133 -14.26 -15.07 -0.37
C LEU A 133 -15.46 -14.49 -1.16
N PRO A 134 -16.61 -14.23 -0.51
CA PRO A 134 -17.75 -13.56 -1.14
C PRO A 134 -17.49 -12.04 -1.23
N GLY A 135 -16.52 -11.64 -2.07
CA GLY A 135 -16.11 -10.26 -2.25
C GLY A 135 -16.54 -9.67 -3.59
N ILE A 136 -16.31 -8.36 -3.74
CA ILE A 136 -16.68 -7.58 -4.96
C ILE A 136 -15.86 -8.07 -6.16
N GLY A 137 -14.60 -8.42 -5.98
CA GLY A 137 -13.76 -8.93 -7.05
C GLY A 137 -14.21 -10.28 -7.56
N ARG A 138 -14.62 -11.19 -6.67
CA ARG A 138 -15.20 -12.47 -7.06
C ARG A 138 -16.53 -12.28 -7.83
N LEU A 139 -17.39 -11.37 -7.37
CA LEU A 139 -18.62 -11.03 -8.06
C LEU A 139 -18.32 -10.48 -9.47
N LEU A 140 -17.35 -9.59 -9.60
CA LEU A 140 -16.93 -9.06 -10.90
C LEU A 140 -16.48 -10.16 -11.86
N ILE A 141 -15.59 -11.05 -11.45
CA ILE A 141 -15.10 -12.16 -12.29
C ILE A 141 -16.26 -13.08 -12.70
N SER A 142 -17.16 -13.39 -11.77
CA SER A 142 -18.36 -14.19 -12.05
C SER A 142 -19.26 -13.53 -13.09
N SER A 143 -19.55 -12.22 -12.94
CA SER A 143 -20.41 -11.46 -13.85
C SER A 143 -19.78 -11.32 -15.25
N VAL A 144 -18.47 -11.19 -15.34
CA VAL A 144 -17.75 -11.25 -16.62
C VAL A 144 -17.92 -12.61 -17.28
N GLY A 145 -17.79 -13.70 -16.51
CA GLY A 145 -17.96 -15.07 -17.00
C GLY A 145 -19.38 -15.36 -17.54
N THR A 146 -20.39 -14.80 -16.89
CA THR A 146 -21.81 -14.92 -17.29
C THR A 146 -22.25 -13.86 -18.32
N ARG A 147 -21.36 -12.92 -18.71
CA ARG A 147 -21.62 -11.79 -19.59
C ARG A 147 -22.75 -10.86 -19.10
N ASP A 148 -22.89 -10.72 -17.80
CA ASP A 148 -23.81 -9.78 -17.18
C ASP A 148 -23.23 -8.36 -17.21
N LEU A 149 -23.33 -7.71 -18.37
CA LEU A 149 -22.73 -6.40 -18.61
C LEU A 149 -23.22 -5.31 -17.64
N PRO A 150 -24.52 -5.21 -17.32
CA PRO A 150 -24.98 -4.21 -16.35
C PRO A 150 -24.32 -4.32 -14.98
N VAL A 151 -24.16 -5.54 -14.46
CA VAL A 151 -23.49 -5.77 -13.18
C VAL A 151 -22.00 -5.46 -13.28
N VAL A 152 -21.35 -5.85 -14.37
CA VAL A 152 -19.91 -5.53 -14.61
C VAL A 152 -19.67 -4.02 -14.61
N GLU A 153 -20.51 -3.25 -15.32
CA GLU A 153 -20.41 -1.79 -15.40
C GLU A 153 -20.56 -1.14 -14.03
N ILE A 154 -21.56 -1.53 -13.25
CA ILE A 154 -21.81 -1.01 -11.90
C ILE A 154 -20.62 -1.33 -10.97
N LEU A 155 -20.09 -2.55 -11.02
CA LEU A 155 -18.96 -2.95 -10.19
C LEU A 155 -17.68 -2.19 -10.54
N ILE A 156 -17.41 -1.98 -11.83
CA ILE A 156 -16.27 -1.18 -12.28
C ILE A 156 -16.41 0.27 -11.82
N LEU A 157 -17.58 0.87 -11.97
CA LEU A 157 -17.87 2.21 -11.48
C LEU A 157 -17.65 2.32 -9.97
N TYR A 158 -18.16 1.35 -9.22
CA TYR A 158 -18.00 1.30 -7.76
C TYR A 158 -16.53 1.20 -7.36
N ILE A 159 -15.76 0.27 -7.94
CA ILE A 159 -14.33 0.11 -7.65
C ILE A 159 -13.57 1.39 -8.01
N THR A 160 -13.85 1.97 -9.18
CA THR A 160 -13.23 3.22 -9.62
C THR A 160 -13.51 4.36 -8.64
N PHE A 161 -14.77 4.50 -8.21
CA PHE A 161 -15.14 5.51 -7.22
C PHE A 161 -14.40 5.33 -5.90
N VAL A 162 -14.31 4.10 -5.39
CA VAL A 162 -13.59 3.79 -4.14
C VAL A 162 -12.10 4.12 -4.28
N VAL A 163 -11.48 3.77 -5.41
CA VAL A 163 -10.07 4.08 -5.67
C VAL A 163 -9.83 5.59 -5.73
N ILE A 164 -10.66 6.34 -6.45
CA ILE A 164 -10.57 7.81 -6.51
C ILE A 164 -10.75 8.42 -5.11
N PHE A 165 -11.71 7.93 -4.34
CA PHE A 165 -11.97 8.41 -2.99
C PHE A 165 -10.78 8.16 -2.06
N VAL A 166 -10.14 6.99 -2.15
CA VAL A 166 -8.92 6.68 -1.39
C VAL A 166 -7.78 7.61 -1.79
N TYR A 167 -7.54 7.83 -3.08
CA TYR A 167 -6.53 8.79 -3.53
C TYR A 167 -6.80 10.20 -3.02
N PHE A 168 -8.05 10.63 -3.05
CA PHE A 168 -8.45 11.94 -2.51
C PHE A 168 -8.12 12.07 -1.01
N ILE A 169 -8.40 11.04 -0.21
CA ILE A 169 -8.03 11.00 1.22
C ILE A 169 -6.50 11.08 1.39
N VAL A 170 -5.76 10.32 0.60
CA VAL A 170 -4.29 10.32 0.64
C VAL A 170 -3.72 11.69 0.30
N ASP A 171 -4.28 12.37 -0.71
CA ASP A 171 -3.85 13.72 -1.09
C ASP A 171 -4.14 14.75 0.02
N ILE A 172 -5.26 14.61 0.73
CA ILE A 172 -5.54 15.45 1.90
C ILE A 172 -4.53 15.18 3.02
N LEU A 173 -4.29 13.91 3.34
CA LEU A 173 -3.31 13.53 4.37
C LEU A 173 -1.91 14.06 4.02
N TYR A 174 -1.52 13.96 2.75
CA TYR A 174 -0.25 14.47 2.28
C TYR A 174 -0.12 15.98 2.49
N ARG A 175 -1.15 16.76 2.15
CA ARG A 175 -1.16 18.22 2.36
C ARG A 175 -1.13 18.62 3.84
N VAL A 176 -1.69 17.81 4.72
CA VAL A 176 -1.67 18.05 6.17
C VAL A 176 -0.28 17.74 6.75
N ILE A 177 0.38 16.69 6.27
CA ILE A 177 1.66 16.22 6.77
C ILE A 177 2.83 17.03 6.22
N ASP A 178 2.78 17.47 4.95
CA ASP A 178 3.80 18.31 4.31
C ASP A 178 3.31 19.72 3.99
N PRO A 179 3.45 20.69 4.93
CA PRO A 179 3.08 22.08 4.68
C PRO A 179 4.00 22.79 3.69
N ARG A 180 5.11 22.19 3.24
CA ARG A 180 6.08 22.81 2.32
C ARG A 180 5.53 22.92 0.90
N ILE A 181 4.61 22.05 0.48
CA ILE A 181 3.96 22.08 -0.84
C ILE A 181 3.10 23.34 -1.00
N ARG A 182 2.59 23.91 0.08
CA ARG A 182 1.79 25.13 0.07
C ARG A 182 2.57 26.34 -0.47
N LYS A 183 3.90 26.36 -0.38
CA LYS A 183 4.74 27.45 -0.87
C LYS A 183 5.12 27.33 -2.35
N LEU A 184 5.21 26.11 -2.89
CA LEU A 184 5.60 25.89 -4.28
C LEU A 184 4.47 26.22 -5.27
N SER A 185 3.20 25.98 -4.91
CA SER A 185 2.06 26.35 -5.76
C SER A 185 1.87 27.86 -5.90
N LEU A 186 2.29 28.64 -4.91
CA LEU A 186 2.20 30.10 -4.95
C LEU A 186 3.33 30.75 -5.78
N ILE A 187 4.48 30.08 -5.92
CA ILE A 187 5.61 30.58 -6.71
C ILE A 187 5.35 30.41 -8.20
N HIS A 188 4.70 29.32 -8.63
CA HIS A 188 4.35 29.10 -10.04
C HIS A 188 3.22 30.00 -10.55
N ILE A 189 2.40 30.59 -9.69
CA ILE A 189 1.36 31.53 -10.08
C ILE A 189 1.92 32.95 -10.29
N SER A 190 3.10 33.27 -9.72
CA SER A 190 3.69 34.62 -9.79
C SER A 190 4.77 34.79 -10.85
N GLU A 191 5.14 33.76 -11.62
CA GLU A 191 6.21 33.85 -12.63
C GLU A 191 5.83 34.18 -14.08
N PRO A 192 4.57 34.23 -14.54
CA PRO A 192 4.30 34.62 -15.94
C PRO A 192 4.52 36.08 -16.24
N THR A 193 4.65 36.96 -15.23
CA THR A 193 4.75 38.42 -15.45
C THR A 193 6.17 38.95 -15.56
N ARG A 194 7.21 38.17 -15.39
CA ARG A 194 8.60 38.64 -15.45
C ARG A 194 9.27 38.49 -16.81
N GLN A 195 8.74 37.68 -17.71
CA GLN A 195 9.28 37.51 -19.07
C GLN A 195 8.72 38.53 -20.09
N GLU A 196 7.57 39.15 -19.85
CA GLU A 196 7.02 40.20 -20.72
C GLU A 196 7.57 41.61 -20.48
N ALA A 197 8.36 41.82 -19.43
CA ALA A 197 8.94 43.10 -19.11
C ALA A 197 10.35 43.35 -19.69
N ILE A 198 10.89 42.41 -20.51
CA ILE A 198 12.25 42.49 -21.10
C ILE A 198 12.23 42.39 -22.65
N SER A 199 11.06 42.58 -23.28
CA SER A 199 10.97 42.70 -24.75
C SER A 199 10.64 44.13 -25.15
#